data_ab6ef08b80736d303740050e4cfae5ef
#
_entry.id   ab6ef08b80736d303740050e4cfae5ef
#
_cell.length_a   1.000
_cell.length_b   1.000
_cell.length_c   1.000
_cell.angle_alpha   90.00
_cell.angle_beta   90.00
_cell.angle_gamma   90.00
#
_symmetry.space_group_name_H-M   'P 1'
#
loop_
_entity.id
_entity.type
_entity.pdbx_description
1 polymer ?
#
loop_
_entity_poly.entity_id
_entity_poly.type
_entity_poly.pdbx_seq_one_letter_code
_entity_poly.pdbx_strand_id
1 'polypeptide(L)'
;MKYEIKGGAFPIVVCHLTSGEQMITEKGSMVWMTSNMEMETTGGGVGKMFSKVFSGESMFQNIYTAKGDGMITFGSSFPGKIVAIDIQPGRNFIVQKSAFLAAEAGVELSIHFNKKAGAGFFGGEGFIMQKISGQGTAFVEIDGDLVEYELAVGQRIIVDTGNVAGFDSTVSIDIQTVKGVKNMVFGGEGIFNTVLTGPGRVWLQTMPIVNVANSIRPYIPTGN
;
A
#
# COMPACT_ATOMS: atom_id res chain seq x y z
N MET A 1 -1.25 -19.63 8.03
CA MET A 1 -0.04 -18.92 8.54
C MET A 1 -0.31 -18.30 9.91
N LYS A 2 0.71 -18.19 10.81
CA LYS A 2 0.67 -17.40 12.05
C LYS A 2 1.56 -16.16 11.88
N TYR A 3 1.21 -15.05 12.50
CA TYR A 3 2.02 -13.84 12.43
C TYR A 3 2.02 -13.04 13.73
N GLU A 4 3.02 -12.17 13.89
CA GLU A 4 3.16 -11.24 15.01
C GLU A 4 3.62 -9.88 14.47
N ILE A 5 2.94 -8.80 14.87
CA ILE A 5 3.36 -7.42 14.56
C ILE A 5 4.13 -6.87 15.77
N LYS A 6 5.34 -6.36 15.55
CA LYS A 6 6.27 -5.86 16.59
C LYS A 6 6.89 -4.52 16.14
N GLY A 7 7.55 -3.81 17.05
CA GLY A 7 8.44 -2.69 16.72
C GLY A 7 7.86 -1.28 16.96
N GLY A 8 6.66 -1.16 17.52
CA GLY A 8 6.09 0.16 17.86
C GLY A 8 5.97 1.08 16.63
N ALA A 9 6.62 2.24 16.65
CA ALA A 9 6.60 3.21 15.56
C ALA A 9 7.42 2.79 14.32
N PHE A 10 8.26 1.76 14.43
CA PHE A 10 9.02 1.16 13.32
C PHE A 10 8.61 -0.32 13.19
N PRO A 11 7.39 -0.57 12.71
CA PRO A 11 6.81 -1.89 12.82
C PRO A 11 7.39 -2.87 11.82
N ILE A 12 7.44 -4.13 12.27
CA ILE A 12 7.70 -5.30 11.45
C ILE A 12 6.56 -6.30 11.63
N VAL A 13 6.33 -7.15 10.64
CA VAL A 13 5.50 -8.34 10.76
C VAL A 13 6.36 -9.58 10.58
N VAL A 14 6.34 -10.46 11.58
CA VAL A 14 7.00 -11.76 11.56
C VAL A 14 5.96 -12.80 11.18
N CYS A 15 6.15 -13.47 10.04
CA CYS A 15 5.27 -14.51 9.53
C CYS A 15 5.93 -15.88 9.75
N HIS A 16 5.23 -16.80 10.41
CA HIS A 16 5.64 -18.19 10.62
C HIS A 16 4.94 -19.09 9.60
N LEU A 17 5.72 -19.76 8.78
CA LEU A 17 5.23 -20.59 7.68
C LEU A 17 5.60 -22.06 7.92
N THR A 18 4.72 -22.94 7.48
CA THR A 18 4.99 -24.39 7.35
C THR A 18 5.42 -24.71 5.92
N SER A 19 5.95 -25.92 5.70
CA SER A 19 6.45 -26.36 4.39
C SER A 19 5.40 -26.15 3.29
N GLY A 20 5.80 -25.47 2.22
CA GLY A 20 4.97 -25.16 1.04
C GLY A 20 4.14 -23.88 1.15
N GLU A 21 4.01 -23.27 2.33
CA GLU A 21 3.35 -21.97 2.46
C GLU A 21 4.19 -20.86 1.80
N GLN A 22 3.50 -19.85 1.26
CA GLN A 22 4.13 -18.79 0.47
C GLN A 22 3.65 -17.41 0.89
N MET A 23 4.58 -16.45 0.82
CA MET A 23 4.31 -15.02 0.95
C MET A 23 4.71 -14.29 -0.33
N ILE A 24 3.95 -13.25 -0.67
CA ILE A 24 4.22 -12.37 -1.81
C ILE A 24 4.47 -10.93 -1.35
N THR A 25 5.33 -10.20 -2.07
CA THR A 25 5.52 -8.76 -1.92
C THR A 25 5.90 -8.13 -3.26
N GLU A 26 5.52 -6.87 -3.48
CA GLU A 26 5.89 -6.13 -4.69
C GLU A 26 7.21 -5.38 -4.58
N LYS A 27 7.67 -5.11 -3.38
CA LYS A 27 8.92 -4.37 -3.09
C LYS A 27 9.81 -5.21 -2.18
N GLY A 28 11.06 -4.83 -2.09
CA GLY A 28 12.03 -5.42 -1.17
C GLY A 28 11.76 -5.09 0.30
N SER A 29 10.57 -5.44 0.81
CA SER A 29 10.18 -5.21 2.21
C SER A 29 10.67 -6.30 3.17
N MET A 30 11.26 -7.39 2.65
CA MET A 30 11.85 -8.45 3.46
C MET A 30 13.06 -7.92 4.21
N VAL A 31 13.09 -8.11 5.54
CA VAL A 31 14.17 -7.66 6.41
C VAL A 31 15.09 -8.83 6.81
N TRP A 32 14.52 -9.94 7.22
CA TRP A 32 15.24 -11.21 7.46
C TRP A 32 14.31 -12.40 7.28
N MET A 33 14.90 -13.56 7.06
CA MET A 33 14.20 -14.84 6.97
C MET A 33 15.10 -16.00 7.42
N THR A 34 14.52 -17.14 7.74
CA THR A 34 15.27 -18.36 8.01
C THR A 34 15.85 -18.95 6.71
N SER A 35 16.94 -19.71 6.83
CA SER A 35 17.70 -20.22 5.67
C SER A 35 16.94 -21.22 4.79
N ASN A 36 15.82 -21.75 5.29
CA ASN A 36 14.94 -22.67 4.55
C ASN A 36 13.80 -21.95 3.78
N MET A 37 13.86 -20.61 3.67
CA MET A 37 13.01 -19.84 2.79
C MET A 37 13.70 -19.65 1.44
N GLU A 38 12.98 -19.92 0.35
CA GLU A 38 13.45 -19.67 -1.02
C GLU A 38 12.69 -18.47 -1.62
N MET A 39 13.41 -17.60 -2.33
CA MET A 39 12.84 -16.45 -3.00
C MET A 39 12.92 -16.62 -4.53
N GLU A 40 11.80 -16.37 -5.19
CA GLU A 40 11.71 -16.24 -6.64
C GLU A 40 11.11 -14.88 -6.99
N THR A 41 11.67 -14.21 -8.03
CA THR A 41 11.10 -12.97 -8.55
C THR A 41 10.33 -13.28 -9.83
N THR A 42 9.05 -12.96 -9.85
CA THR A 42 8.20 -13.10 -11.04
C THR A 42 8.00 -11.73 -11.67
N GLY A 43 8.26 -11.64 -12.99
CA GLY A 43 8.11 -10.41 -13.76
C GLY A 43 9.19 -10.31 -14.86
N GLY A 44 8.82 -9.92 -16.10
CA GLY A 44 9.80 -9.71 -17.18
C GLY A 44 10.18 -10.94 -17.99
N GLY A 45 9.26 -11.83 -18.33
CA GLY A 45 9.38 -12.61 -19.60
C GLY A 45 10.06 -13.95 -19.58
N VAL A 46 10.42 -14.57 -18.45
CA VAL A 46 10.97 -15.93 -18.44
C VAL A 46 10.31 -16.75 -17.32
N GLY A 47 9.25 -17.49 -17.68
CA GLY A 47 8.60 -18.44 -16.75
C GLY A 47 7.08 -18.48 -16.92
N LYS A 48 6.60 -19.28 -17.89
CA LYS A 48 5.17 -19.38 -18.28
C LYS A 48 4.23 -20.04 -17.26
N MET A 49 4.42 -19.96 -15.96
CA MET A 49 3.56 -20.71 -15.05
C MET A 49 2.71 -19.88 -14.08
N PHE A 50 2.97 -18.59 -13.90
CA PHE A 50 2.15 -17.72 -13.03
C PHE A 50 1.83 -16.35 -13.65
N SER A 51 1.91 -16.21 -14.97
CA SER A 51 1.45 -15.01 -15.65
C SER A 51 -0.08 -15.03 -15.80
N LYS A 52 -0.83 -14.87 -14.73
CA LYS A 52 -2.11 -14.16 -14.87
C LYS A 52 -1.73 -12.72 -15.18
N VAL A 53 -1.81 -12.39 -16.46
CA VAL A 53 -1.59 -11.06 -17.03
C VAL A 53 -2.47 -10.08 -16.28
N PHE A 54 -1.90 -9.33 -15.35
CA PHE A 54 -2.55 -8.14 -14.81
C PHE A 54 -2.59 -7.11 -15.94
N SER A 55 -3.78 -6.64 -16.24
CA SER A 55 -4.02 -5.68 -17.30
C SER A 55 -3.26 -4.38 -17.02
N GLY A 56 -2.12 -4.18 -17.70
CA GLY A 56 -1.61 -2.85 -17.97
C GLY A 56 -0.22 -2.49 -17.49
N GLU A 57 0.35 -3.08 -16.45
CA GLU A 57 1.76 -2.84 -16.04
C GLU A 57 2.33 -4.13 -15.45
N SER A 58 3.56 -4.49 -15.84
CA SER A 58 4.27 -5.65 -15.29
C SER A 58 4.67 -5.35 -13.84
N MET A 59 3.86 -5.81 -12.90
CA MET A 59 4.19 -5.71 -11.48
C MET A 59 5.16 -6.84 -11.15
N PHE A 60 6.38 -6.48 -10.75
CA PHE A 60 7.35 -7.45 -10.24
C PHE A 60 6.90 -7.88 -8.84
N GLN A 61 6.77 -9.18 -8.63
CA GLN A 61 6.49 -9.76 -7.32
C GLN A 61 7.62 -10.68 -6.91
N ASN A 62 8.03 -10.58 -5.65
CA ASN A 62 8.86 -11.59 -5.01
C ASN A 62 7.94 -12.58 -4.30
N ILE A 63 8.16 -13.87 -4.56
CA ILE A 63 7.47 -14.98 -3.92
C ILE A 63 8.48 -15.67 -3.01
N TYR A 64 8.13 -15.82 -1.74
CA TYR A 64 8.93 -16.51 -0.75
C TYR A 64 8.24 -17.82 -0.37
N THR A 65 8.90 -18.95 -0.59
CA THR A 65 8.39 -20.30 -0.31
C THR A 65 9.14 -20.94 0.85
N ALA A 66 8.42 -21.42 1.83
CA ALA A 66 9.00 -22.20 2.94
C ALA A 66 9.27 -23.66 2.51
N LYS A 67 10.50 -24.14 2.64
CA LYS A 67 10.91 -25.54 2.37
C LYS A 67 10.83 -26.44 3.60
N GLY A 68 10.35 -25.93 4.69
CA GLY A 68 10.10 -26.55 6.00
C GLY A 68 9.56 -25.48 6.91
N ASP A 69 9.35 -25.79 8.19
CA ASP A 69 8.93 -24.79 9.17
C ASP A 69 9.96 -23.66 9.24
N GLY A 70 9.52 -22.44 8.97
CA GLY A 70 10.40 -21.29 8.88
C GLY A 70 9.70 -19.97 9.21
N MET A 71 10.45 -18.90 9.13
CA MET A 71 9.89 -17.56 9.33
C MET A 71 10.47 -16.59 8.31
N ILE A 72 9.64 -15.59 7.96
CA ILE A 72 10.03 -14.41 7.17
C ILE A 72 9.48 -13.17 7.84
N THR A 73 10.26 -12.10 7.80
CA THR A 73 9.90 -10.81 8.41
C THR A 73 9.89 -9.72 7.36
N PHE A 74 8.81 -8.97 7.34
CA PHE A 74 8.66 -7.78 6.50
C PHE A 74 8.62 -6.53 7.39
N GLY A 75 9.29 -5.48 6.96
CA GLY A 75 9.39 -4.21 7.67
C GLY A 75 8.69 -3.07 6.93
N SER A 76 8.04 -2.20 7.66
CA SER A 76 7.51 -0.95 7.12
C SER A 76 8.65 -0.08 6.59
N SER A 77 8.41 0.60 5.47
CA SER A 77 9.38 1.49 4.84
C SER A 77 9.48 2.86 5.54
N PHE A 78 8.49 3.19 6.36
CA PHE A 78 8.37 4.47 7.06
C PHE A 78 7.82 4.28 8.48
N PRO A 79 8.12 5.20 9.43
CA PRO A 79 7.51 5.16 10.77
C PRO A 79 5.99 5.19 10.71
N GLY A 80 5.35 4.24 11.41
CA GLY A 80 3.90 4.14 11.35
C GLY A 80 3.34 2.87 11.95
N LYS A 81 2.41 2.24 11.24
CA LYS A 81 1.76 1.00 11.64
C LYS A 81 1.72 -0.03 10.51
N ILE A 82 1.73 -1.30 10.87
CA ILE A 82 1.33 -2.40 9.99
C ILE A 82 -0.05 -2.88 10.41
N VAL A 83 -0.96 -3.01 9.45
CA VAL A 83 -2.31 -3.53 9.66
C VAL A 83 -2.49 -4.81 8.85
N ALA A 84 -3.00 -5.85 9.52
CA ALA A 84 -3.38 -7.09 8.87
C ALA A 84 -4.84 -7.03 8.42
N ILE A 85 -5.10 -7.39 7.17
CA ILE A 85 -6.43 -7.44 6.56
C ILE A 85 -6.73 -8.90 6.22
N ASP A 86 -7.83 -9.44 6.76
CA ASP A 86 -8.37 -10.72 6.34
C ASP A 86 -9.16 -10.56 5.04
N ILE A 87 -8.59 -11.08 3.94
CA ILE A 87 -9.19 -11.03 2.60
C ILE A 87 -9.96 -12.33 2.37
N GLN A 88 -11.23 -12.18 2.03
CA GLN A 88 -12.13 -13.28 1.74
C GLN A 88 -12.80 -13.08 0.37
N PRO A 89 -13.20 -14.16 -0.31
CA PRO A 89 -13.90 -14.06 -1.58
C PRO A 89 -15.11 -13.11 -1.50
N GLY A 90 -15.15 -12.12 -2.39
CA GLY A 90 -16.19 -11.08 -2.42
C GLY A 90 -15.97 -9.90 -1.48
N ARG A 91 -15.01 -9.97 -0.56
CA ARG A 91 -14.65 -8.85 0.33
C ARG A 91 -13.30 -8.28 -0.09
N ASN A 92 -13.35 -7.26 -0.93
CA ASN A 92 -12.15 -6.60 -1.44
C ASN A 92 -11.86 -5.32 -0.64
N PHE A 93 -10.59 -4.96 -0.56
CA PHE A 93 -10.13 -3.72 0.05
C PHE A 93 -9.27 -2.94 -0.95
N ILE A 94 -9.39 -1.62 -0.95
CA ILE A 94 -8.63 -0.74 -1.83
C ILE A 94 -7.59 -0.02 -0.99
N VAL A 95 -6.32 -0.08 -1.39
CA VAL A 95 -5.21 0.57 -0.69
C VAL A 95 -4.39 1.42 -1.65
N GLN A 96 -3.68 2.41 -1.13
CA GLN A 96 -2.64 3.08 -1.90
C GLN A 96 -1.56 2.06 -2.29
N LYS A 97 -1.06 2.11 -3.53
CA LYS A 97 -0.06 1.15 -4.04
C LYS A 97 1.16 1.04 -3.12
N SER A 98 1.65 2.17 -2.59
CA SER A 98 2.77 2.21 -1.66
C SER A 98 2.48 1.58 -0.30
N ALA A 99 1.22 1.42 0.08
CA ALA A 99 0.83 0.85 1.37
C ALA A 99 0.86 -0.69 1.38
N PHE A 100 0.87 -1.38 0.23
CA PHE A 100 0.98 -2.83 0.21
C PHE A 100 2.37 -3.28 0.67
N LEU A 101 2.42 -4.10 1.71
CA LEU A 101 3.66 -4.60 2.30
C LEU A 101 3.95 -6.05 1.89
N ALA A 102 3.05 -6.97 2.22
CA ALA A 102 3.15 -8.40 1.90
C ALA A 102 1.79 -9.08 2.03
N ALA A 103 1.63 -10.27 1.45
CA ALA A 103 0.43 -11.08 1.64
C ALA A 103 0.71 -12.59 1.48
N GLU A 104 -0.23 -13.43 1.93
CA GLU A 104 -0.28 -14.85 1.55
C GLU A 104 -0.52 -14.99 0.04
N ALA A 105 0.01 -16.04 -0.58
CA ALA A 105 -0.02 -16.23 -2.05
C ALA A 105 -1.44 -16.39 -2.65
N GLY A 106 -2.46 -16.59 -1.83
CA GLY A 106 -3.88 -16.61 -2.26
C GLY A 106 -4.48 -15.22 -2.46
N VAL A 107 -3.74 -14.16 -2.10
CA VAL A 107 -4.15 -12.77 -2.29
C VAL A 107 -3.73 -12.30 -3.68
N GLU A 108 -4.63 -11.58 -4.34
CA GLU A 108 -4.43 -11.01 -5.68
C GLU A 108 -4.47 -9.48 -5.62
N LEU A 109 -3.55 -8.84 -6.37
CA LEU A 109 -3.45 -7.40 -6.49
C LEU A 109 -3.84 -6.96 -7.91
N SER A 110 -4.58 -5.88 -8.03
CA SER A 110 -4.90 -5.26 -9.33
C SER A 110 -5.05 -3.75 -9.19
N ILE A 111 -4.79 -3.01 -10.26
CA ILE A 111 -5.01 -1.57 -10.26
C ILE A 111 -6.52 -1.29 -10.20
N HIS A 112 -6.94 -0.54 -9.19
CA HIS A 112 -8.33 -0.07 -9.04
C HIS A 112 -8.51 1.32 -9.65
N PHE A 113 -7.55 2.21 -9.40
CA PHE A 113 -7.59 3.60 -9.83
C PHE A 113 -6.18 4.11 -10.09
N ASN A 114 -6.00 4.83 -11.20
CA ASN A 114 -4.71 5.45 -11.53
C ASN A 114 -4.97 6.86 -12.06
N LYS A 115 -4.52 7.87 -11.34
CA LYS A 115 -4.51 9.25 -11.81
C LYS A 115 -3.06 9.76 -11.89
N LYS A 116 -2.59 9.97 -13.12
CA LYS A 116 -1.30 10.60 -13.35
C LYS A 116 -1.39 12.05 -12.87
N ALA A 117 -0.70 12.34 -11.78
CA ALA A 117 -0.46 13.71 -11.32
C ALA A 117 0.81 14.23 -12.00
N GLY A 118 0.94 15.55 -12.21
CA GLY A 118 2.12 16.14 -12.85
C GLY A 118 3.43 15.74 -12.15
N ALA A 119 4.55 15.85 -12.87
CA ALA A 119 5.87 15.48 -12.39
C ALA A 119 6.18 16.11 -11.02
N GLY A 120 6.46 15.28 -10.03
CA GLY A 120 6.79 15.70 -8.66
C GLY A 120 5.77 15.31 -7.59
N PHE A 121 4.56 14.86 -7.96
CA PHE A 121 3.59 14.31 -7.03
C PHE A 121 3.71 12.78 -6.94
N PHE A 122 3.67 12.23 -5.74
CA PHE A 122 3.70 10.78 -5.48
C PHE A 122 4.90 10.05 -6.13
N GLY A 123 6.10 10.67 -6.12
CA GLY A 123 7.32 10.04 -6.64
C GLY A 123 7.37 9.85 -8.16
N GLY A 124 6.51 10.56 -8.94
CA GLY A 124 6.49 10.48 -10.40
C GLY A 124 5.57 9.43 -11.00
N GLU A 125 5.13 8.42 -10.23
CA GLU A 125 4.21 7.37 -10.70
C GLU A 125 2.73 7.84 -10.71
N GLY A 126 2.40 8.90 -10.00
CA GLY A 126 1.03 9.36 -9.78
C GLY A 126 0.37 8.72 -8.57
N PHE A 127 -0.91 9.07 -8.34
CA PHE A 127 -1.71 8.47 -7.29
C PHE A 127 -2.36 7.18 -7.80
N ILE A 128 -1.92 6.05 -7.27
CA ILE A 128 -2.37 4.72 -7.68
C ILE A 128 -3.01 4.02 -6.49
N MET A 129 -4.24 3.56 -6.67
CA MET A 129 -4.94 2.71 -5.72
C MET A 129 -5.02 1.29 -6.26
N GLN A 130 -4.68 0.33 -5.43
CA GLN A 130 -4.73 -1.11 -5.74
C GLN A 130 -5.91 -1.76 -5.03
N LYS A 131 -6.54 -2.69 -5.73
CA LYS A 131 -7.52 -3.60 -5.13
C LYS A 131 -6.80 -4.85 -4.64
N ILE A 132 -7.01 -5.17 -3.39
CA ILE A 132 -6.63 -6.43 -2.75
C ILE A 132 -7.85 -7.34 -2.76
N SER A 133 -7.72 -8.54 -3.32
CA SER A 133 -8.78 -9.52 -3.51
C SER A 133 -8.24 -10.96 -3.34
N GLY A 134 -9.08 -11.97 -3.56
CA GLY A 134 -8.68 -13.37 -3.38
C GLY A 134 -8.98 -13.88 -1.98
N GLN A 135 -8.05 -14.63 -1.37
CA GLN A 135 -8.21 -15.22 -0.04
C GLN A 135 -6.87 -15.30 0.70
N GLY A 136 -6.85 -14.85 1.95
CA GLY A 136 -5.68 -14.91 2.83
C GLY A 136 -5.47 -13.62 3.61
N THR A 137 -4.34 -13.52 4.30
CA THR A 137 -3.97 -12.32 5.05
C THR A 137 -3.10 -11.42 4.20
N ALA A 138 -3.48 -10.14 4.08
CA ALA A 138 -2.65 -9.08 3.51
C ALA A 138 -2.17 -8.15 4.63
N PHE A 139 -0.94 -7.67 4.52
CA PHE A 139 -0.34 -6.67 5.40
C PHE A 139 -0.15 -5.37 4.63
N VAL A 140 -0.60 -4.28 5.24
CA VAL A 140 -0.43 -2.93 4.69
C VAL A 140 0.29 -2.05 5.70
N GLU A 141 1.17 -1.19 5.20
CA GLU A 141 1.84 -0.16 5.99
C GLU A 141 1.05 1.14 5.94
N ILE A 142 1.00 1.85 7.07
CA ILE A 142 0.34 3.14 7.26
C ILE A 142 1.39 4.13 7.72
N ASP A 143 1.53 5.22 7.02
CA ASP A 143 2.48 6.28 7.35
C ASP A 143 1.98 7.11 8.55
N GLY A 144 2.70 7.03 9.68
CA GLY A 144 2.28 7.61 10.95
C GLY A 144 1.19 6.80 11.64
N ASP A 145 0.08 7.43 12.00
CA ASP A 145 -1.03 6.77 12.70
C ASP A 145 -2.22 6.50 11.77
N LEU A 146 -2.97 5.44 12.07
CA LEU A 146 -4.21 5.09 11.39
C LEU A 146 -5.40 5.80 12.04
N VAL A 147 -6.18 6.49 11.23
CA VAL A 147 -7.50 7.01 11.60
C VAL A 147 -8.56 6.35 10.72
N GLU A 148 -9.55 5.72 11.35
CA GLU A 148 -10.62 5.01 10.65
C GLU A 148 -11.95 5.76 10.79
N TYR A 149 -12.69 5.88 9.70
CA TYR A 149 -14.07 6.37 9.67
C TYR A 149 -14.98 5.37 8.97
N GLU A 150 -16.19 5.22 9.49
CA GLU A 150 -17.30 4.51 8.83
C GLU A 150 -18.20 5.55 8.18
N LEU A 151 -18.29 5.52 6.84
CA LEU A 151 -19.16 6.43 6.09
C LEU A 151 -20.52 5.77 5.83
N ALA A 152 -21.61 6.46 6.17
CA ALA A 152 -22.95 6.06 5.79
C ALA A 152 -23.18 6.22 4.27
N VAL A 153 -24.28 5.64 3.76
CA VAL A 153 -24.67 5.78 2.34
C VAL A 153 -24.77 7.26 1.96
N GLY A 154 -23.99 7.66 0.94
CA GLY A 154 -23.94 9.03 0.45
C GLY A 154 -23.19 10.03 1.33
N GLN A 155 -22.74 9.62 2.51
CA GLN A 155 -21.85 10.45 3.34
C GLN A 155 -20.51 10.65 2.64
N ARG A 156 -19.99 11.88 2.69
CA ARG A 156 -18.76 12.27 2.00
C ARG A 156 -17.74 12.82 2.98
N ILE A 157 -16.46 12.50 2.74
CA ILE A 157 -15.31 13.13 3.38
C ILE A 157 -14.36 13.64 2.32
N ILE A 158 -13.78 14.82 2.54
CA ILE A 158 -12.76 15.40 1.67
C ILE A 158 -11.42 15.27 2.40
N VAL A 159 -10.44 14.69 1.73
CA VAL A 159 -9.14 14.33 2.30
C VAL A 159 -8.04 14.83 1.37
N ASP A 160 -6.94 15.36 1.92
CA ASP A 160 -5.71 15.52 1.11
C ASP A 160 -5.33 14.15 0.54
N THR A 161 -5.08 14.09 -0.76
CA THR A 161 -4.91 12.83 -1.48
C THR A 161 -3.82 11.95 -0.87
N GLY A 162 -2.73 12.53 -0.35
CA GLY A 162 -1.65 11.79 0.32
C GLY A 162 -2.08 11.10 1.62
N ASN A 163 -3.10 11.60 2.28
CA ASN A 163 -3.59 11.04 3.54
C ASN A 163 -4.55 9.86 3.38
N VAL A 164 -4.96 9.50 2.15
CA VAL A 164 -5.78 8.33 1.89
C VAL A 164 -4.91 7.07 1.91
N ALA A 165 -5.04 6.23 2.92
CA ALA A 165 -4.34 4.94 3.00
C ALA A 165 -5.13 3.80 2.31
N GLY A 166 -6.45 3.74 2.54
CA GLY A 166 -7.30 2.72 1.93
C GLY A 166 -8.78 2.89 2.26
N PHE A 167 -9.61 2.02 1.68
CA PHE A 167 -11.06 1.99 1.92
C PHE A 167 -11.70 0.68 1.45
N ASP A 168 -12.88 0.36 1.98
CA ASP A 168 -13.68 -0.76 1.52
C ASP A 168 -14.11 -0.56 0.06
N SER A 169 -14.18 -1.62 -0.74
CA SER A 169 -14.53 -1.54 -2.17
C SER A 169 -15.94 -0.99 -2.47
N THR A 170 -16.76 -0.79 -1.45
CA THR A 170 -18.08 -0.14 -1.53
C THR A 170 -18.01 1.39 -1.51
N VAL A 171 -16.87 1.97 -1.09
CA VAL A 171 -16.63 3.40 -1.09
C VAL A 171 -16.23 3.86 -2.48
N SER A 172 -16.84 4.91 -2.98
CA SER A 172 -16.44 5.54 -4.25
C SER A 172 -15.42 6.64 -4.03
N ILE A 173 -14.50 6.80 -5.00
CA ILE A 173 -13.42 7.77 -4.99
C ILE A 173 -13.54 8.76 -6.16
N ASP A 174 -13.37 10.05 -5.89
CA ASP A 174 -13.22 11.11 -6.90
C ASP A 174 -12.07 12.04 -6.49
N ILE A 175 -11.22 12.43 -7.45
CA ILE A 175 -10.09 13.32 -7.18
C ILE A 175 -10.34 14.66 -7.84
N GLN A 176 -10.37 15.69 -7.02
CA GLN A 176 -10.64 17.06 -7.40
C GLN A 176 -9.38 17.92 -7.31
N THR A 177 -9.12 18.73 -8.34
CA THR A 177 -8.05 19.71 -8.29
C THR A 177 -8.49 20.91 -7.47
N VAL A 178 -7.67 21.32 -6.49
CA VAL A 178 -7.91 22.55 -5.72
C VAL A 178 -7.82 23.75 -6.64
N LYS A 179 -8.91 24.53 -6.78
CA LYS A 179 -8.96 25.70 -7.66
C LYS A 179 -8.26 26.88 -7.00
N GLY A 180 -7.36 27.53 -7.73
CA GLY A 180 -6.74 28.81 -7.39
C GLY A 180 -5.22 28.76 -7.25
N VAL A 181 -4.52 29.52 -8.11
CA VAL A 181 -3.04 29.59 -8.14
C VAL A 181 -2.45 30.07 -6.79
N LYS A 182 -3.18 30.93 -6.04
CA LYS A 182 -2.75 31.38 -4.71
C LYS A 182 -2.75 30.25 -3.68
N ASN A 183 -3.71 29.34 -3.74
CA ASN A 183 -3.79 28.19 -2.83
C ASN A 183 -2.69 27.17 -3.13
N MET A 184 -2.28 27.03 -4.39
CA MET A 184 -1.19 26.13 -4.81
C MET A 184 0.20 26.61 -4.36
N VAL A 185 0.43 27.93 -4.29
CA VAL A 185 1.77 28.49 -4.01
C VAL A 185 1.94 28.85 -2.53
N PHE A 186 0.89 29.22 -1.82
CA PHE A 186 0.95 29.76 -0.47
C PHE A 186 0.19 28.96 0.58
N GLY A 187 -0.67 28.01 0.16
CA GLY A 187 -1.53 27.25 1.09
C GLY A 187 -0.86 26.07 1.76
N GLY A 188 0.28 25.58 1.25
CA GLY A 188 0.97 24.41 1.77
C GLY A 188 0.18 23.10 1.68
N GLU A 189 -1.07 23.15 1.17
CA GLU A 189 -1.92 21.99 0.96
C GLU A 189 -1.66 21.34 -0.40
N GLY A 190 -1.92 20.03 -0.51
CA GLY A 190 -1.80 19.29 -1.77
C GLY A 190 -2.64 19.91 -2.88
N ILE A 191 -2.19 19.76 -4.12
CA ILE A 191 -2.91 20.28 -5.32
C ILE A 191 -4.22 19.51 -5.55
N PHE A 192 -4.34 18.32 -4.96
CA PHE A 192 -5.45 17.40 -5.18
C PHE A 192 -6.11 17.01 -3.86
N ASN A 193 -7.42 17.16 -3.81
CA ASN A 193 -8.25 16.58 -2.77
C ASN A 193 -8.96 15.33 -3.29
N THR A 194 -9.02 14.32 -2.46
CA THR A 194 -9.80 13.12 -2.69
C THR A 194 -11.13 13.23 -1.96
N VAL A 195 -12.22 13.02 -2.69
CA VAL A 195 -13.57 12.88 -2.14
C VAL A 195 -13.90 11.40 -2.05
N LEU A 196 -14.07 10.90 -0.83
CA LEU A 196 -14.54 9.54 -0.56
C LEU A 196 -16.02 9.60 -0.20
N THR A 197 -16.83 8.73 -0.83
CA THR A 197 -18.27 8.66 -0.62
C THR A 197 -18.66 7.24 -0.23
N GLY A 198 -19.29 7.09 0.96
CA GLY A 198 -19.76 5.82 1.48
C GLY A 198 -20.92 5.20 0.71
N PRO A 199 -21.27 3.96 1.01
CA PRO A 199 -21.07 3.34 2.32
C PRO A 199 -19.74 2.59 2.44
N GLY A 200 -19.17 2.57 3.66
CA GLY A 200 -18.05 1.72 4.04
C GLY A 200 -16.95 2.42 4.81
N ARG A 201 -15.94 1.64 5.22
CA ARG A 201 -14.81 2.14 6.00
C ARG A 201 -13.79 2.83 5.12
N VAL A 202 -13.21 3.91 5.66
CA VAL A 202 -12.07 4.61 5.07
C VAL A 202 -10.94 4.67 6.08
N TRP A 203 -9.72 4.44 5.62
CA TRP A 203 -8.50 4.50 6.39
C TRP A 203 -7.66 5.69 5.95
N LEU A 204 -7.34 6.53 6.90
CA LEU A 204 -6.51 7.70 6.70
C LEU A 204 -5.20 7.54 7.47
N GLN A 205 -4.11 8.03 6.88
CA GLN A 205 -2.79 8.08 7.49
C GLN A 205 -2.43 9.52 7.87
N THR A 206 -1.75 9.67 9.02
CA THR A 206 -1.52 11.01 9.60
C THR A 206 -0.25 11.67 9.10
N MET A 207 0.72 10.91 8.58
CA MET A 207 2.03 11.42 8.21
C MET A 207 2.52 10.82 6.88
N PRO A 208 1.84 11.08 5.74
CA PRO A 208 2.27 10.53 4.46
C PRO A 208 3.71 10.95 4.14
N ILE A 209 4.53 9.99 3.67
CA ILE A 209 5.96 10.21 3.37
C ILE A 209 6.20 11.39 2.42
N VAL A 210 5.27 11.65 1.50
CA VAL A 210 5.35 12.79 0.58
C VAL A 210 5.34 14.13 1.33
N ASN A 211 4.51 14.26 2.38
CA ASN A 211 4.45 15.47 3.19
C ASN A 211 5.74 15.67 3.98
N VAL A 212 6.30 14.58 4.52
CA VAL A 212 7.61 14.63 5.22
C VAL A 212 8.72 15.01 4.25
N ALA A 213 8.78 14.39 3.07
CA ALA A 213 9.76 14.71 2.05
C ALA A 213 9.69 16.19 1.63
N ASN A 214 8.49 16.72 1.43
CA ASN A 214 8.28 18.14 1.11
C ASN A 214 8.71 19.06 2.27
N SER A 215 8.51 18.67 3.52
CA SER A 215 8.91 19.44 4.69
C SER A 215 10.44 19.48 4.88
N ILE A 216 11.13 18.41 4.48
CA ILE A 216 12.60 18.31 4.61
C ILE A 216 13.31 18.94 3.41
N ARG A 217 12.73 18.90 2.23
CA ARG A 217 13.32 19.37 0.97
C ARG A 217 13.97 20.78 1.05
N PRO A 218 13.39 21.81 1.70
CA PRO A 218 14.01 23.12 1.82
C PRO A 218 15.33 23.15 2.61
N TYR A 219 15.60 22.11 3.44
CA TYR A 219 16.76 22.00 4.29
C TYR A 219 17.87 21.12 3.69
N ILE A 220 17.63 20.48 2.55
CA ILE A 220 18.62 19.68 1.85
C ILE A 220 19.39 20.61 0.91
N PRO A 221 20.74 20.75 1.06
CA PRO A 221 21.54 21.52 0.14
C PRO A 221 21.42 20.90 -1.28
N THR A 222 20.85 21.65 -2.22
CA THR A 222 20.95 21.30 -3.64
C THR A 222 22.28 21.79 -4.12
N GLY A 223 23.23 20.87 -4.40
CA GLY A 223 24.50 21.24 -5.04
C GLY A 223 24.25 22.01 -6.34
N ASN A 224 24.93 23.15 -6.48
CA ASN A 224 25.04 23.89 -7.74
C ASN A 224 25.83 23.08 -8.74
#